data_525600fab03c784ec95a4ad23cd397d7
#
_entry.id   525600fab03c784ec95a4ad23cd397d7
#
_cell.length_a   1.000
_cell.length_b   1.000
_cell.length_c   1.000
_cell.angle_alpha   90.00
_cell.angle_beta   90.00
_cell.angle_gamma   90.00
#
_symmetry.space_group_name_H-M   'P 1'
#
loop_
_entity.id
_entity.type
_entity.pdbx_description
1 polymer ?
#
loop_
_entity_poly.entity_id
_entity_poly.type
_entity_poly.pdbx_seq_one_letter_code
_entity_poly.pdbx_strand_id
1 'polypeptide(L)'
;MSIWGKIIGGAAGLAFGGPLGALIGTAAGHAVDKITANSESMPVDEEASKRKIAFTIGVIVLSAKMAKADGVVTRDEITAFRKIFHIPENEIKNVGRVWDLARRDVAGFEVYARQIEKLFNPQSPVLEELLGSLIYIAQADGVVNSEEIDYLGRVAQIFGFDESQFKRLLATYNISRADDPYSVLGVDPSASDEEVKYAYRRLTLENHPDKLVASGMPEEFVRQATEKMAAVNVAYSNIVQQRTSD
;
A
#
# COMPACT_ATOMS: atom_id res chain seq x y z
N MET A 1 4.98 -21.98 3.43
CA MET A 1 3.89 -21.82 2.43
C MET A 1 3.87 -20.34 2.04
N SER A 2 3.91 -20.04 0.74
CA SER A 2 3.84 -18.67 0.23
C SER A 2 2.56 -18.00 0.70
N ILE A 3 2.61 -16.68 0.97
CA ILE A 3 1.44 -15.86 1.32
C ILE A 3 0.34 -16.00 0.25
N TRP A 4 0.74 -16.16 -0.99
CA TRP A 4 -0.15 -16.34 -2.15
C TRP A 4 -1.01 -17.60 -2.05
N GLY A 5 -0.46 -18.73 -1.61
CA GLY A 5 -1.23 -19.97 -1.41
C GLY A 5 -2.28 -19.84 -0.29
N LYS A 6 -2.01 -19.01 0.73
CA LYS A 6 -2.97 -18.73 1.81
C LYS A 6 -4.10 -17.79 1.36
N ILE A 7 -3.80 -16.81 0.49
CA ILE A 7 -4.79 -15.88 -0.07
C ILE A 7 -5.86 -16.63 -0.86
N ILE A 8 -5.49 -17.69 -1.55
CA ILE A 8 -6.34 -18.38 -2.52
C ILE A 8 -6.96 -19.64 -1.94
N GLY A 9 -6.37 -20.20 -0.88
CA GLY A 9 -6.86 -21.43 -0.23
C GLY A 9 -8.17 -21.28 0.55
N GLY A 10 -8.91 -20.17 0.42
CA GLY A 10 -10.25 -20.01 1.00
C GLY A 10 -10.28 -19.73 2.51
N ALA A 11 -9.19 -19.96 3.25
CA ALA A 11 -9.16 -19.69 4.69
C ALA A 11 -9.24 -18.19 5.01
N ALA A 12 -8.78 -17.34 4.10
CA ALA A 12 -8.81 -15.90 4.26
C ALA A 12 -10.25 -15.31 4.17
N GLY A 13 -11.12 -15.84 3.30
CA GLY A 13 -12.47 -15.31 3.10
C GLY A 13 -13.32 -15.35 4.37
N LEU A 14 -13.20 -16.41 5.17
CA LEU A 14 -13.93 -16.57 6.42
C LEU A 14 -13.36 -15.72 7.57
N ALA A 15 -12.05 -15.41 7.51
CA ALA A 15 -11.36 -14.71 8.60
C ALA A 15 -11.63 -13.20 8.61
N PHE A 16 -11.94 -12.59 7.46
CA PHE A 16 -12.05 -11.14 7.34
C PHE A 16 -13.47 -10.60 7.40
N GLY A 17 -14.50 -11.39 7.12
CA GLY A 17 -15.87 -10.88 7.02
C GLY A 17 -15.99 -9.68 6.04
N GLY A 18 -17.19 -9.12 5.92
CA GLY A 18 -17.42 -7.91 5.12
C GLY A 18 -17.06 -8.03 3.63
N PRO A 19 -16.88 -6.90 2.91
CA PRO A 19 -16.64 -6.88 1.47
C PRO A 19 -15.36 -7.59 1.03
N LEU A 20 -14.26 -7.44 1.77
CA LEU A 20 -13.00 -8.15 1.49
C LEU A 20 -13.18 -9.66 1.62
N GLY A 21 -13.84 -10.11 2.70
CA GLY A 21 -14.11 -11.53 2.92
C GLY A 21 -15.03 -12.13 1.85
N ALA A 22 -16.06 -11.41 1.43
CA ALA A 22 -16.96 -11.82 0.35
C ALA A 22 -16.21 -11.96 -0.99
N LEU A 23 -15.34 -11.01 -1.32
CA LEU A 23 -14.56 -11.03 -2.54
C LEU A 23 -13.58 -12.20 -2.57
N ILE A 24 -12.90 -12.46 -1.46
CA ILE A 24 -11.99 -13.61 -1.33
C ILE A 24 -12.76 -14.94 -1.38
N GLY A 25 -13.90 -15.01 -0.69
CA GLY A 25 -14.76 -16.20 -0.67
C GLY A 25 -15.25 -16.58 -2.07
N THR A 26 -15.60 -15.58 -2.90
CA THR A 26 -16.00 -15.81 -4.29
C THR A 26 -14.82 -16.18 -5.19
N ALA A 27 -13.62 -15.65 -4.93
CA ALA A 27 -12.41 -16.02 -5.64
C ALA A 27 -11.99 -17.48 -5.37
N ALA A 28 -12.23 -17.94 -4.13
CA ALA A 28 -11.93 -19.30 -3.67
C ALA A 28 -12.99 -20.34 -4.06
N GLY A 29 -14.09 -19.95 -4.59
CA GLY A 29 -15.41 -20.54 -4.84
C GLY A 29 -15.57 -22.01 -5.22
N HIS A 30 -14.58 -22.90 -5.03
CA HIS A 30 -14.72 -24.36 -5.15
C HIS A 30 -13.78 -25.15 -4.21
N ALA A 31 -12.99 -24.47 -3.36
CA ALA A 31 -12.06 -25.15 -2.45
C ALA A 31 -12.62 -25.31 -1.02
N VAL A 32 -13.75 -24.69 -0.70
CA VAL A 32 -14.29 -24.61 0.66
C VAL A 32 -14.82 -25.94 1.17
N ASP A 33 -15.29 -26.83 0.31
CA ASP A 33 -15.87 -28.12 0.71
C ASP A 33 -14.87 -29.12 1.32
N LYS A 34 -13.56 -28.84 1.28
CA LYS A 34 -12.53 -29.76 1.79
C LYS A 34 -11.80 -29.30 3.06
N ILE A 35 -12.04 -28.08 3.55
CA ILE A 35 -11.24 -27.46 4.63
C ILE A 35 -11.94 -27.50 6.01
N THR A 36 -13.20 -27.88 6.09
CA THR A 36 -13.95 -27.93 7.35
C THR A 36 -13.52 -29.05 8.31
N ALA A 37 -12.52 -29.85 7.99
CA ALA A 37 -12.17 -31.04 8.78
C ALA A 37 -10.93 -30.94 9.69
N ASN A 38 -10.15 -29.85 9.67
CA ASN A 38 -8.95 -29.76 10.52
C ASN A 38 -8.65 -28.33 11.01
N SER A 39 -9.50 -27.81 11.88
CA SER A 39 -9.23 -26.57 12.65
C SER A 39 -8.73 -26.94 14.04
N GLU A 40 -7.53 -27.43 14.17
CA GLU A 40 -6.84 -27.47 15.46
C GLU A 40 -5.85 -26.31 15.55
N SER A 41 -6.11 -25.44 16.52
CA SER A 41 -5.26 -24.46 17.21
C SER A 41 -3.92 -24.09 16.54
N MET A 42 -3.83 -22.88 15.97
CA MET A 42 -2.55 -22.27 15.62
C MET A 42 -2.27 -21.04 16.50
N PRO A 43 -1.07 -20.95 17.12
CA PRO A 43 -0.74 -19.86 18.05
C PRO A 43 -0.26 -18.60 17.31
N VAL A 44 -0.21 -17.49 18.01
CA VAL A 44 0.45 -16.16 17.81
C VAL A 44 0.79 -15.70 16.37
N ASP A 45 1.10 -16.59 15.45
CA ASP A 45 1.46 -16.32 14.04
C ASP A 45 0.22 -16.12 13.13
N GLU A 46 -0.98 -16.40 13.63
CA GLU A 46 -2.22 -16.31 12.86
C GLU A 46 -2.65 -14.85 12.62
N GLU A 47 -2.51 -13.99 13.61
CA GLU A 47 -2.86 -12.57 13.53
C GLU A 47 -1.93 -11.83 12.54
N ALA A 48 -0.61 -12.07 12.64
CA ALA A 48 0.36 -11.52 11.70
C ALA A 48 0.12 -12.03 10.27
N SER A 49 -0.21 -13.32 10.12
CA SER A 49 -0.56 -13.88 8.81
C SER A 49 -1.84 -13.28 8.24
N LYS A 50 -2.87 -13.05 9.07
CA LYS A 50 -4.11 -12.36 8.68
C LYS A 50 -3.81 -10.94 8.18
N ARG A 51 -3.01 -10.16 8.92
CA ARG A 51 -2.65 -8.79 8.52
C ARG A 51 -1.90 -8.76 7.19
N LYS A 52 -0.92 -9.66 6.98
CA LYS A 52 -0.19 -9.78 5.70
C LYS A 52 -1.14 -10.07 4.53
N ILE A 53 -2.06 -11.01 4.72
CA ILE A 53 -3.07 -11.36 3.71
C ILE A 53 -3.99 -10.16 3.43
N ALA A 54 -4.50 -9.49 4.46
CA ALA A 54 -5.36 -8.34 4.33
C ALA A 54 -4.68 -7.19 3.58
N PHE A 55 -3.42 -6.91 3.91
CA PHE A 55 -2.62 -5.91 3.22
C PHE A 55 -2.50 -6.25 1.72
N THR A 56 -2.06 -7.46 1.39
CA THR A 56 -1.85 -7.87 0.01
C THR A 56 -3.15 -7.80 -0.81
N ILE A 57 -4.25 -8.31 -0.25
CA ILE A 57 -5.56 -8.24 -0.92
C ILE A 57 -6.03 -6.80 -1.03
N GLY A 58 -5.81 -6.00 0.00
CA GLY A 58 -6.14 -4.59 0.02
C GLY A 58 -5.51 -3.84 -1.14
N VAL A 59 -4.21 -4.03 -1.36
CA VAL A 59 -3.52 -3.40 -2.49
C VAL A 59 -4.07 -3.91 -3.83
N ILE A 60 -4.30 -5.22 -3.99
CA ILE A 60 -4.89 -5.78 -5.22
C ILE A 60 -6.25 -5.13 -5.53
N VAL A 61 -7.12 -5.09 -4.52
CA VAL A 61 -8.49 -4.57 -4.68
C VAL A 61 -8.48 -3.08 -4.97
N LEU A 62 -7.72 -2.29 -4.20
CA LEU A 62 -7.66 -0.85 -4.40
C LEU A 62 -6.99 -0.49 -5.72
N SER A 63 -5.93 -1.19 -6.15
CA SER A 63 -5.34 -1.02 -7.48
C SER A 63 -6.34 -1.34 -8.60
N ALA A 64 -7.09 -2.44 -8.47
CA ALA A 64 -8.10 -2.81 -9.45
C ALA A 64 -9.26 -1.80 -9.53
N LYS A 65 -9.63 -1.18 -8.41
CA LYS A 65 -10.64 -0.13 -8.34
C LYS A 65 -10.13 1.20 -8.90
N MET A 66 -8.86 1.55 -8.66
CA MET A 66 -8.20 2.70 -9.26
C MET A 66 -8.20 2.61 -10.78
N ALA A 67 -7.71 1.51 -11.31
CA ALA A 67 -7.72 1.22 -12.75
C ALA A 67 -9.13 1.19 -13.39
N LYS A 68 -10.20 1.07 -12.59
CA LYS A 68 -11.57 1.21 -13.05
C LYS A 68 -12.04 2.67 -13.09
N ALA A 69 -11.46 3.52 -12.26
CA ALA A 69 -11.90 4.91 -12.14
C ALA A 69 -11.63 5.70 -13.43
N ASP A 70 -10.48 5.49 -14.06
CA ASP A 70 -10.13 6.08 -15.37
C ASP A 70 -10.57 5.26 -16.57
N GLY A 71 -10.98 3.99 -16.36
CA GLY A 71 -11.47 3.07 -17.39
C GLY A 71 -10.38 2.36 -18.20
N VAL A 72 -9.11 2.70 -18.02
CA VAL A 72 -7.98 2.16 -18.79
C VAL A 72 -6.94 1.54 -17.86
N VAL A 73 -6.70 0.24 -17.99
CA VAL A 73 -5.59 -0.43 -17.30
C VAL A 73 -4.41 -0.51 -18.26
N THR A 74 -3.34 0.20 -17.96
CA THR A 74 -2.15 0.19 -18.80
C THR A 74 -1.31 -1.07 -18.57
N ARG A 75 -0.47 -1.41 -19.55
CA ARG A 75 0.48 -2.53 -19.40
C ARG A 75 1.55 -2.21 -18.36
N ASP A 76 1.85 -0.94 -18.21
CA ASP A 76 2.91 -0.46 -17.31
C ASP A 76 2.43 -0.53 -15.85
N GLU A 77 1.18 -0.19 -15.55
CA GLU A 77 0.56 -0.42 -14.24
C GLU A 77 0.54 -1.91 -13.84
N ILE A 78 0.18 -2.80 -14.80
CA ILE A 78 0.23 -4.25 -14.56
C ILE A 78 1.67 -4.71 -14.29
N THR A 79 2.64 -4.16 -15.01
CA THR A 79 4.06 -4.49 -14.82
C THR A 79 4.57 -3.96 -13.48
N ALA A 80 4.22 -2.73 -13.11
CA ALA A 80 4.53 -2.16 -11.81
C ALA A 80 3.93 -2.98 -10.67
N PHE A 81 2.65 -3.32 -10.79
CA PHE A 81 1.96 -4.19 -9.87
C PHE A 81 2.69 -5.53 -9.67
N ARG A 82 3.07 -6.20 -10.78
CA ARG A 82 3.83 -7.46 -10.71
C ARG A 82 5.21 -7.28 -10.09
N LYS A 83 5.88 -6.17 -10.36
CA LYS A 83 7.19 -5.85 -9.81
C LYS A 83 7.14 -5.65 -8.30
N ILE A 84 6.14 -4.93 -7.80
CA ILE A 84 5.92 -4.74 -6.35
C ILE A 84 5.69 -6.09 -5.68
N PHE A 85 4.75 -6.88 -6.22
CA PHE A 85 4.24 -8.05 -5.52
C PHE A 85 5.07 -9.32 -5.72
N HIS A 86 6.07 -9.34 -6.60
CA HIS A 86 6.85 -10.56 -6.91
C HIS A 86 5.96 -11.79 -7.00
N ILE A 87 4.88 -11.68 -7.80
CA ILE A 87 3.87 -12.73 -7.91
C ILE A 87 4.50 -13.96 -8.56
N PRO A 88 4.54 -15.11 -7.87
CA PRO A 88 5.02 -16.35 -8.46
C PRO A 88 4.19 -16.72 -9.70
N GLU A 89 4.80 -17.28 -10.72
CA GLU A 89 4.11 -17.60 -11.99
C GLU A 89 2.87 -18.48 -11.80
N ASN A 90 2.92 -19.43 -10.88
CA ASN A 90 1.80 -20.28 -10.54
C ASN A 90 0.63 -19.53 -9.86
N GLU A 91 0.85 -18.33 -9.32
CA GLU A 91 -0.15 -17.53 -8.61
C GLU A 91 -0.75 -16.41 -9.48
N ILE A 92 -0.17 -16.12 -10.65
CA ILE A 92 -0.64 -15.04 -11.55
C ILE A 92 -2.13 -15.19 -11.89
N LYS A 93 -2.59 -16.42 -12.19
CA LYS A 93 -4.00 -16.68 -12.52
C LYS A 93 -4.94 -16.35 -11.35
N ASN A 94 -4.48 -16.59 -10.16
CA ASN A 94 -5.25 -16.40 -8.94
C ASN A 94 -5.36 -14.93 -8.59
N VAL A 95 -4.25 -14.19 -8.65
CA VAL A 95 -4.24 -12.73 -8.51
C VAL A 95 -5.15 -12.09 -9.57
N GLY A 96 -5.07 -12.55 -10.81
CA GLY A 96 -5.96 -12.10 -11.89
C GLY A 96 -7.45 -12.29 -11.58
N ARG A 97 -7.83 -13.41 -10.94
CA ARG A 97 -9.22 -13.61 -10.50
C ARG A 97 -9.68 -12.59 -9.47
N VAL A 98 -8.85 -12.32 -8.44
CA VAL A 98 -9.16 -11.31 -7.41
C VAL A 98 -9.29 -9.94 -8.05
N TRP A 99 -8.37 -9.60 -8.95
CA TRP A 99 -8.39 -8.35 -9.70
C TRP A 99 -9.67 -8.20 -10.53
N ASP A 100 -10.04 -9.21 -11.30
CA ASP A 100 -11.24 -9.20 -12.14
C ASP A 100 -12.52 -9.11 -11.30
N LEU A 101 -12.59 -9.79 -10.17
CA LEU A 101 -13.71 -9.70 -9.24
C LEU A 101 -13.81 -8.29 -8.65
N ALA A 102 -12.70 -7.71 -8.21
CA ALA A 102 -12.67 -6.36 -7.67
C ALA A 102 -13.13 -5.31 -8.69
N ARG A 103 -12.75 -5.45 -9.96
CA ARG A 103 -13.19 -4.55 -11.03
C ARG A 103 -14.68 -4.68 -11.34
N ARG A 104 -15.25 -5.88 -11.26
CA ARG A 104 -16.67 -6.15 -11.57
C ARG A 104 -17.59 -5.79 -10.43
N ASP A 105 -17.09 -5.81 -9.21
CA ASP A 105 -17.89 -5.50 -8.03
C ASP A 105 -18.43 -4.06 -8.06
N VAL A 106 -19.72 -3.91 -7.72
CA VAL A 106 -20.42 -2.63 -7.74
C VAL A 106 -20.11 -1.76 -6.54
N ALA A 107 -19.58 -2.33 -5.46
CA ALA A 107 -19.21 -1.58 -4.27
C ALA A 107 -18.08 -0.59 -4.60
N GLY A 108 -18.19 0.64 -4.12
CA GLY A 108 -17.15 1.65 -4.23
C GLY A 108 -15.88 1.22 -3.49
N PHE A 109 -14.74 1.79 -3.88
CA PHE A 109 -13.46 1.50 -3.24
C PHE A 109 -13.43 1.92 -1.75
N GLU A 110 -14.25 2.89 -1.36
CA GLU A 110 -14.32 3.41 0.00
C GLU A 110 -14.70 2.34 1.03
N VAL A 111 -15.51 1.37 0.63
CA VAL A 111 -15.92 0.28 1.51
C VAL A 111 -14.73 -0.61 1.85
N TYR A 112 -13.89 -0.90 0.87
CA TYR A 112 -12.66 -1.67 1.02
C TYR A 112 -11.60 -0.90 1.80
N ALA A 113 -11.39 0.38 1.46
CA ALA A 113 -10.45 1.25 2.16
C ALA A 113 -10.79 1.36 3.66
N ARG A 114 -12.06 1.58 4.02
CA ARG A 114 -12.50 1.61 5.42
C ARG A 114 -12.31 0.27 6.14
N GLN A 115 -12.49 -0.85 5.47
CA GLN A 115 -12.26 -2.16 6.08
C GLN A 115 -10.78 -2.39 6.36
N ILE A 116 -9.90 -1.96 5.45
CA ILE A 116 -8.45 -2.04 5.60
C ILE A 116 -7.99 -1.12 6.73
N GLU A 117 -8.46 0.13 6.76
CA GLU A 117 -8.13 1.09 7.81
C GLU A 117 -8.41 0.53 9.21
N LYS A 118 -9.56 -0.12 9.40
CA LYS A 118 -9.91 -0.76 10.69
C LYS A 118 -8.97 -1.88 11.11
N LEU A 119 -8.27 -2.52 10.18
CA LEU A 119 -7.32 -3.60 10.49
C LEU A 119 -5.95 -3.07 10.94
N PHE A 120 -5.59 -1.86 10.55
CA PHE A 120 -4.22 -1.34 10.71
C PHE A 120 -4.12 -0.06 11.56
N ASN A 121 -5.17 0.43 12.14
CA ASN A 121 -5.27 1.73 12.81
C ASN A 121 -4.99 2.93 11.85
N PRO A 122 -5.67 4.07 12.06
CA PRO A 122 -5.46 5.27 11.25
C PRO A 122 -4.00 5.75 11.26
N GLN A 123 -3.52 6.26 10.14
CA GLN A 123 -2.17 6.82 9.98
C GLN A 123 -1.03 5.85 10.34
N SER A 124 -1.29 4.54 10.36
CA SER A 124 -0.21 3.58 10.62
C SER A 124 0.79 3.56 9.47
N PRO A 125 2.08 3.25 9.73
CA PRO A 125 3.09 3.10 8.68
C PRO A 125 2.68 2.07 7.61
N VAL A 126 1.89 1.06 7.97
CA VAL A 126 1.35 0.06 7.03
C VAL A 126 0.38 0.68 6.04
N LEU A 127 -0.53 1.55 6.50
CA LEU A 127 -1.47 2.27 5.62
C LEU A 127 -0.75 3.30 4.75
N GLU A 128 0.29 3.95 5.27
CA GLU A 128 1.13 4.86 4.50
C GLU A 128 1.83 4.12 3.36
N GLU A 129 2.38 2.93 3.64
CA GLU A 129 3.05 2.13 2.62
C GLU A 129 2.07 1.53 1.60
N LEU A 130 0.86 1.17 2.03
CA LEU A 130 -0.20 0.75 1.11
C LEU A 130 -0.56 1.89 0.15
N LEU A 131 -0.77 3.10 0.67
CA LEU A 131 -1.03 4.28 -0.16
C LEU A 131 0.14 4.57 -1.10
N GLY A 132 1.38 4.46 -0.61
CA GLY A 132 2.59 4.60 -1.42
C GLY A 132 2.68 3.59 -2.56
N SER A 133 2.26 2.34 -2.31
CA SER A 133 2.20 1.31 -3.34
C SER A 133 1.19 1.65 -4.43
N LEU A 134 0.02 2.21 -4.07
CA LEU A 134 -0.98 2.68 -5.03
C LEU A 134 -0.44 3.85 -5.87
N ILE A 135 0.23 4.82 -5.22
CA ILE A 135 0.89 5.95 -5.89
C ILE A 135 1.94 5.44 -6.89
N TYR A 136 2.78 4.47 -6.50
CA TYR A 136 3.79 3.90 -7.38
C TYR A 136 3.17 3.20 -8.60
N ILE A 137 2.04 2.52 -8.43
CA ILE A 137 1.32 1.86 -9.54
C ILE A 137 0.75 2.90 -10.48
N ALA A 138 0.10 3.95 -9.96
CA ALA A 138 -0.45 5.04 -10.76
C ALA A 138 0.62 5.76 -11.60
N GLN A 139 1.84 5.84 -11.08
CA GLN A 139 2.96 6.51 -11.77
C GLN A 139 3.65 5.64 -12.83
N ALA A 140 3.27 4.39 -12.98
CA ALA A 140 4.04 3.41 -13.76
C ALA A 140 4.19 3.75 -15.24
N ASP A 141 3.24 4.46 -15.83
CA ASP A 141 3.27 4.93 -17.21
C ASP A 141 3.87 6.36 -17.35
N GLY A 142 4.25 6.98 -16.23
CA GLY A 142 4.86 8.31 -16.17
C GLY A 142 3.87 9.46 -16.12
N VAL A 143 2.56 9.19 -16.16
CA VAL A 143 1.50 10.21 -16.14
C VAL A 143 0.44 9.81 -15.12
N VAL A 144 0.34 10.54 -14.01
CA VAL A 144 -0.78 10.36 -13.08
C VAL A 144 -1.87 11.37 -13.45
N ASN A 145 -3.03 10.88 -13.82
CA ASN A 145 -4.15 11.73 -14.21
C ASN A 145 -4.91 12.31 -13.00
N SER A 146 -5.81 13.27 -13.25
CA SER A 146 -6.55 13.94 -12.18
C SER A 146 -7.47 12.99 -11.42
N GLU A 147 -8.07 12.04 -12.10
CA GLU A 147 -8.99 11.04 -11.54
C GLU A 147 -8.25 10.10 -10.57
N GLU A 148 -7.02 9.73 -10.90
CA GLU A 148 -6.16 8.93 -10.01
C GLU A 148 -5.72 9.72 -8.79
N ILE A 149 -5.34 11.01 -8.95
CA ILE A 149 -4.99 11.88 -7.81
C ILE A 149 -6.20 12.04 -6.88
N ASP A 150 -7.39 12.27 -7.41
CA ASP A 150 -8.61 12.38 -6.62
C ASP A 150 -8.93 11.06 -5.89
N TYR A 151 -8.77 9.92 -6.58
CA TYR A 151 -8.91 8.59 -5.99
C TYR A 151 -7.94 8.37 -4.82
N LEU A 152 -6.66 8.62 -5.07
CA LEU A 152 -5.59 8.47 -4.07
C LEU A 152 -5.81 9.41 -2.87
N GLY A 153 -6.23 10.65 -3.13
CA GLY A 153 -6.57 11.62 -2.08
C GLY A 153 -7.71 11.15 -1.19
N ARG A 154 -8.76 10.54 -1.77
CA ARG A 154 -9.87 9.98 -1.01
C ARG A 154 -9.46 8.75 -0.20
N VAL A 155 -8.60 7.89 -0.75
CA VAL A 155 -8.01 6.76 0.01
C VAL A 155 -7.18 7.28 1.17
N ALA A 156 -6.34 8.31 0.95
CA ALA A 156 -5.55 8.95 1.99
C ALA A 156 -6.42 9.46 3.14
N GLN A 157 -7.50 10.17 2.83
CA GLN A 157 -8.45 10.66 3.83
C GLN A 157 -9.08 9.53 4.65
N ILE A 158 -9.48 8.43 4.00
CA ILE A 158 -10.04 7.26 4.68
C ILE A 158 -9.00 6.62 5.62
N PHE A 159 -7.74 6.59 5.22
CA PHE A 159 -6.63 6.09 6.04
C PHE A 159 -6.21 7.05 7.16
N GLY A 160 -6.85 8.23 7.23
CA GLY A 160 -6.63 9.24 8.26
C GLY A 160 -5.51 10.24 7.94
N PHE A 161 -4.92 10.21 6.75
CA PHE A 161 -3.90 11.17 6.34
C PHE A 161 -4.54 12.51 5.94
N ASP A 162 -3.94 13.61 6.41
CA ASP A 162 -4.32 14.95 6.00
C ASP A 162 -3.75 15.33 4.63
N GLU A 163 -4.17 16.49 4.12
CA GLU A 163 -3.73 16.99 2.81
C GLU A 163 -2.22 17.23 2.73
N SER A 164 -1.60 17.67 3.82
CA SER A 164 -0.15 17.91 3.89
C SER A 164 0.63 16.60 3.82
N GLN A 165 0.17 15.60 4.58
CA GLN A 165 0.76 14.26 4.56
C GLN A 165 0.61 13.60 3.18
N PHE A 166 -0.55 13.76 2.53
CA PHE A 166 -0.78 13.24 1.19
C PHE A 166 0.13 13.93 0.15
N LYS A 167 0.24 15.26 0.18
CA LYS A 167 1.17 16.02 -0.69
C LYS A 167 2.62 15.57 -0.50
N ARG A 168 3.03 15.34 0.75
CA ARG A 168 4.36 14.79 1.05
C ARG A 168 4.58 13.43 0.40
N LEU A 169 3.59 12.54 0.48
CA LEU A 169 3.69 11.22 -0.15
C LEU A 169 3.80 11.33 -1.67
N LEU A 170 2.99 12.15 -2.30
CA LEU A 170 3.09 12.40 -3.74
C LEU A 170 4.48 12.93 -4.13
N ALA A 171 5.03 13.87 -3.35
CA ALA A 171 6.39 14.39 -3.57
C ALA A 171 7.46 13.31 -3.43
N THR A 172 7.35 12.42 -2.41
CA THR A 172 8.28 11.30 -2.20
C THR A 172 8.33 10.35 -3.39
N TYR A 173 7.21 10.19 -4.10
CA TYR A 173 7.11 9.35 -5.30
C TYR A 173 7.27 10.13 -6.63
N ASN A 174 7.76 11.37 -6.59
CA ASN A 174 8.00 12.23 -7.77
C ASN A 174 6.76 12.60 -8.60
N ILE A 175 5.55 12.51 -8.06
CA ILE A 175 4.33 12.91 -8.78
C ILE A 175 4.17 14.43 -8.84
N SER A 176 4.70 15.15 -7.88
CA SER A 176 4.68 16.63 -7.82
C SER A 176 6.08 17.14 -8.04
N ARG A 177 6.55 17.35 -9.27
CA ARG A 177 7.84 18.03 -9.61
C ARG A 177 8.85 18.01 -8.44
N ALA A 178 9.28 16.86 -8.04
CA ALA A 178 9.98 16.66 -6.78
C ALA A 178 11.49 16.78 -6.95
N ASP A 179 11.92 17.93 -7.47
CA ASP A 179 13.27 18.43 -7.18
C ASP A 179 13.29 19.22 -5.86
N ASP A 180 12.15 19.32 -5.16
CA ASP A 180 12.07 20.06 -3.90
C ASP A 180 12.24 19.13 -2.68
N PRO A 181 13.42 19.11 -2.05
CA PRO A 181 13.70 18.25 -0.92
C PRO A 181 12.87 18.61 0.33
N TYR A 182 12.37 19.84 0.45
CA TYR A 182 11.52 20.26 1.56
C TYR A 182 10.15 19.58 1.49
N SER A 183 9.57 19.45 0.30
CA SER A 183 8.33 18.73 0.08
C SER A 183 8.44 17.24 0.44
N VAL A 184 9.57 16.61 0.18
CA VAL A 184 9.84 15.20 0.56
C VAL A 184 9.85 15.02 2.08
N LEU A 185 10.40 15.99 2.82
CA LEU A 185 10.38 15.96 4.29
C LEU A 185 9.04 16.46 4.88
N GLY A 186 8.18 17.07 4.06
CA GLY A 186 6.92 17.66 4.50
C GLY A 186 7.11 18.88 5.40
N VAL A 187 8.09 19.72 5.08
CA VAL A 187 8.38 20.97 5.78
C VAL A 187 8.36 22.14 4.80
N ASP A 188 8.15 23.35 5.32
CA ASP A 188 8.23 24.58 4.53
C ASP A 188 9.70 24.90 4.20
N PRO A 189 10.03 25.44 3.01
CA PRO A 189 11.39 25.90 2.69
C PRO A 189 11.97 26.90 3.70
N SER A 190 11.13 27.68 4.41
CA SER A 190 11.51 28.58 5.48
C SER A 190 11.67 27.94 6.85
N ALA A 191 11.40 26.61 6.99
CA ALA A 191 11.54 25.90 8.25
C ALA A 191 12.96 26.01 8.81
N SER A 192 13.09 26.07 10.12
CA SER A 192 14.38 26.09 10.79
C SER A 192 15.13 24.75 10.62
N ASP A 193 16.44 24.75 10.85
CA ASP A 193 17.27 23.54 10.81
C ASP A 193 16.78 22.49 11.83
N GLU A 194 16.26 22.96 12.98
CA GLU A 194 15.70 22.09 14.00
C GLU A 194 14.41 21.41 13.53
N GLU A 195 13.52 22.13 12.84
CA GLU A 195 12.30 21.58 12.26
C GLU A 195 12.60 20.58 11.15
N VAL A 196 13.54 20.89 10.27
CA VAL A 196 14.01 19.97 9.22
C VAL A 196 14.57 18.69 9.82
N LYS A 197 15.43 18.82 10.85
CA LYS A 197 16.03 17.68 11.56
C LYS A 197 14.99 16.85 12.31
N TYR A 198 14.00 17.50 12.90
CA TYR A 198 12.88 16.85 13.58
C TYR A 198 12.03 16.04 12.60
N ALA A 199 11.65 16.65 11.46
CA ALA A 199 10.88 15.98 10.41
C ALA A 199 11.63 14.74 9.87
N TYR A 200 12.92 14.88 9.57
CA TYR A 200 13.78 13.77 9.13
C TYR A 200 13.80 12.63 10.16
N ARG A 201 14.04 12.93 11.44
CA ARG A 201 14.08 11.91 12.49
C ARG A 201 12.74 11.20 12.66
N ARG A 202 11.64 11.95 12.61
CA ARG A 202 10.29 11.40 12.69
C ARG A 202 10.04 10.42 11.54
N LEU A 203 10.30 10.84 10.29
CA LEU A 203 10.12 10.00 9.11
C LEU A 203 10.97 8.73 9.17
N THR A 204 12.22 8.84 9.63
CA THR A 204 13.11 7.69 9.81
C THR A 204 12.58 6.70 10.84
N LEU A 205 12.07 7.20 11.97
CA LEU A 205 11.52 6.35 13.02
C LEU A 205 10.20 5.70 12.63
N GLU A 206 9.32 6.42 11.92
CA GLU A 206 8.01 5.93 11.49
C GLU A 206 8.13 4.87 10.41
N ASN A 207 9.03 5.05 9.45
CA ASN A 207 9.20 4.18 8.28
C ASN A 207 10.38 3.19 8.42
N HIS A 208 10.83 2.92 9.63
CA HIS A 208 11.94 1.97 9.83
C HIS A 208 11.52 0.56 9.39
N PRO A 209 12.34 -0.12 8.56
CA PRO A 209 12.01 -1.45 8.04
C PRO A 209 11.62 -2.45 9.13
N ASP A 210 12.29 -2.44 10.28
CA ASP A 210 11.99 -3.36 11.38
C ASP A 210 10.60 -3.15 11.96
N LYS A 211 10.11 -1.90 12.02
CA LYS A 211 8.73 -1.63 12.46
C LYS A 211 7.70 -2.17 11.49
N LEU A 212 7.96 -2.08 10.21
CA LEU A 212 7.08 -2.60 9.17
C LEU A 212 7.00 -4.12 9.23
N VAL A 213 8.15 -4.78 9.41
CA VAL A 213 8.21 -6.24 9.65
C VAL A 213 7.42 -6.61 10.90
N ALA A 214 7.64 -5.91 12.01
CA ALA A 214 6.94 -6.15 13.28
C ALA A 214 5.41 -5.91 13.17
N SER A 215 4.99 -4.99 12.31
CA SER A 215 3.57 -4.71 12.01
C SER A 215 2.93 -5.75 11.09
N GLY A 216 3.68 -6.77 10.67
CA GLY A 216 3.18 -7.84 9.82
C GLY A 216 3.14 -7.49 8.34
N MET A 217 3.94 -6.53 7.87
CA MET A 217 4.05 -6.21 6.45
C MET A 217 4.78 -7.33 5.69
N PRO A 218 4.35 -7.68 4.47
CA PRO A 218 5.10 -8.61 3.62
C PRO A 218 6.49 -8.06 3.26
N GLU A 219 7.48 -8.93 3.10
CA GLU A 219 8.88 -8.56 2.82
C GLU A 219 9.05 -7.75 1.53
N GLU A 220 8.20 -8.00 0.54
CA GLU A 220 8.17 -7.30 -0.74
C GLU A 220 7.96 -5.79 -0.55
N PHE A 221 7.14 -5.41 0.43
CA PHE A 221 6.83 -4.00 0.74
C PHE A 221 7.87 -3.36 1.65
N VAL A 222 8.55 -4.14 2.49
CA VAL A 222 9.67 -3.63 3.30
C VAL A 222 10.79 -3.07 2.42
N ARG A 223 11.01 -3.69 1.25
CA ARG A 223 11.99 -3.16 0.28
C ARG A 223 11.56 -1.81 -0.29
N GLN A 224 10.29 -1.63 -0.65
CA GLN A 224 9.77 -0.36 -1.15
C GLN A 224 9.89 0.75 -0.10
N ALA A 225 9.59 0.45 1.16
CA ALA A 225 9.81 1.37 2.27
C ALA A 225 11.30 1.74 2.44
N THR A 226 12.20 0.82 2.15
CA THR A 226 13.65 1.09 2.15
C THR A 226 14.04 2.07 1.02
N GLU A 227 13.46 1.93 -0.16
CA GLU A 227 13.67 2.87 -1.29
C GLU A 227 13.12 4.26 -0.94
N LYS A 228 11.96 4.35 -0.31
CA LYS A 228 11.38 5.59 0.21
C LYS A 228 12.30 6.25 1.25
N MET A 229 12.86 5.45 2.16
CA MET A 229 13.83 5.96 3.14
C MET A 229 15.08 6.51 2.48
N ALA A 230 15.54 5.92 1.38
CA ALA A 230 16.65 6.47 0.60
C ALA A 230 16.31 7.87 0.05
N ALA A 231 15.10 8.09 -0.47
CA ALA A 231 14.65 9.40 -0.92
C ALA A 231 14.62 10.43 0.22
N VAL A 232 14.13 10.06 1.40
CA VAL A 232 14.13 10.90 2.61
C VAL A 232 15.57 11.29 3.02
N ASN A 233 16.51 10.33 2.98
CA ASN A 233 17.91 10.58 3.30
C ASN A 233 18.56 11.55 2.30
N VAL A 234 18.32 11.37 1.01
CA VAL A 234 18.80 12.26 -0.05
C VAL A 234 18.24 13.67 0.12
N ALA A 235 16.93 13.79 0.37
CA ALA A 235 16.29 15.08 0.58
C ALA A 235 16.89 15.83 1.79
N TYR A 236 17.07 15.15 2.92
CA TYR A 236 17.73 15.75 4.08
C TYR A 236 19.16 16.21 3.77
N SER A 237 19.95 15.37 3.11
CA SER A 237 21.34 15.71 2.73
C SER A 237 21.40 16.92 1.80
N ASN A 238 20.48 17.01 0.83
CA ASN A 238 20.41 18.15 -0.08
C ASN A 238 20.08 19.46 0.65
N ILE A 239 19.12 19.45 1.58
CA ILE A 239 18.77 20.63 2.39
C ILE A 239 19.96 21.09 3.22
N VAL A 240 20.62 20.15 3.92
CA VAL A 240 21.80 20.48 4.74
C VAL A 240 22.91 21.08 3.88
N GLN A 241 23.17 20.50 2.70
CA GLN A 241 24.21 21.01 1.79
C GLN A 241 23.86 22.39 1.23
N GLN A 242 22.61 22.62 0.82
CA GLN A 242 22.16 23.94 0.32
C GLN A 242 22.36 25.02 1.40
N ARG A 243 21.93 24.76 2.65
CA ARG A 243 22.00 25.74 3.75
C ARG A 243 23.38 25.97 4.32
N THR A 244 24.34 25.05 4.11
CA THR A 244 25.74 25.26 4.51
C THR A 244 26.56 25.97 3.44
N SER A 245 26.01 26.12 2.22
CA SER A 245 26.67 26.79 1.11
C SER A 245 26.25 28.26 0.94
N ASP A 246 25.19 28.68 1.66
CA ASP A 246 24.71 30.06 1.78
C ASP A 246 25.25 30.72 3.06
#